data_6beff207b6a576f09c14b6f109251065
#
_entry.id   6beff207b6a576f09c14b6f109251065
#
_cell.length_a   1.000
_cell.length_b   1.000
_cell.length_c   1.000
_cell.angle_alpha   90.00
_cell.angle_beta   90.00
_cell.angle_gamma   90.00
#
_symmetry.space_group_name_H-M   'P 1'
#
loop_
_entity.id
_entity.type
_entity.pdbx_description
1 polymer ?
#
loop_
_entity_poly.entity_id
_entity_poly.type
_entity_poly.pdbx_seq_one_letter_code
_entity_poly.pdbx_strand_id
1 'polypeptide(L)'
;MLVAAVQILTGGNLEENLELAVEKIREAAENGAQLIVLPEATSQAFGAGRLDEQAQGLDGSFATTIRAVAQQLGVTVVLGMFSPADTVERDGKTINRVSNTALIAGPVVLGGYDKIHTYDAFNYKESDTVRAGEALVAFDVAGITVGVATCYDIRFPEQFKELARQGAQVIVVPTSWADGPGKLEQWRLLTAARALDSTSYIVAAGQARPGGAEMAGQDSGPTGIGHSVVVAPDGTRVVEAGYEPEIIYAEIDSDLVAQTRKALPVLEA
;
A
#
# COMPACT_ATOMS: atom_id res chain seq x y z
N MET A 1 -10.14 -10.69 12.57
CA MET A 1 -9.71 -10.91 11.16
C MET A 1 -8.19 -10.91 11.11
N LEU A 2 -7.58 -12.02 10.63
CA LEU A 2 -6.12 -12.05 10.48
C LEU A 2 -5.70 -11.30 9.20
N VAL A 3 -4.78 -10.35 9.33
CA VAL A 3 -4.17 -9.63 8.21
C VAL A 3 -2.71 -9.99 8.05
N ALA A 4 -2.21 -9.95 6.81
CA ALA A 4 -0.79 -10.07 6.49
C ALA A 4 -0.31 -8.80 5.78
N ALA A 5 0.79 -8.21 6.26
CA ALA A 5 1.56 -7.24 5.50
C ALA A 5 2.81 -7.92 4.95
N VAL A 6 2.86 -8.01 3.63
CA VAL A 6 3.88 -8.75 2.89
C VAL A 6 4.96 -7.77 2.46
N GLN A 7 6.17 -7.95 2.97
CA GLN A 7 7.35 -7.18 2.58
C GLN A 7 8.15 -7.97 1.56
N ILE A 8 8.21 -7.46 0.33
CA ILE A 8 8.97 -8.06 -0.78
C ILE A 8 9.86 -7.01 -1.43
N LEU A 9 10.80 -7.46 -2.25
CA LEU A 9 11.59 -6.60 -3.11
C LEU A 9 11.29 -6.95 -4.56
N THR A 10 10.65 -6.04 -5.27
CA THR A 10 10.32 -6.21 -6.69
C THR A 10 11.40 -5.64 -7.60
N GLY A 11 11.44 -6.12 -8.83
CA GLY A 11 12.34 -5.67 -9.89
C GLY A 11 11.64 -4.94 -11.02
N GLY A 12 12.31 -4.91 -12.18
CA GLY A 12 11.79 -4.29 -13.41
C GLY A 12 10.94 -5.20 -14.29
N ASN A 13 10.85 -6.48 -13.98
CA ASN A 13 10.14 -7.47 -14.82
C ASN A 13 8.77 -7.80 -14.22
N LEU A 14 7.71 -7.50 -14.98
CA LEU A 14 6.32 -7.71 -14.56
C LEU A 14 6.01 -9.19 -14.25
N GLU A 15 6.53 -10.13 -15.05
CA GLU A 15 6.23 -11.55 -14.92
C GLU A 15 6.89 -12.12 -13.67
N GLU A 16 8.17 -11.81 -13.43
CA GLU A 16 8.91 -12.22 -12.22
C GLU A 16 8.25 -11.65 -10.95
N ASN A 17 7.81 -10.38 -11.00
CA ASN A 17 7.12 -9.75 -9.88
C ASN A 17 5.73 -10.38 -9.63
N LEU A 18 5.02 -10.78 -10.70
CA LEU A 18 3.75 -11.49 -10.59
C LEU A 18 3.92 -12.86 -9.92
N GLU A 19 4.93 -13.62 -10.35
CA GLU A 19 5.25 -14.93 -9.74
C GLU A 19 5.58 -14.79 -8.26
N LEU A 20 6.44 -13.83 -7.90
CA LEU A 20 6.78 -13.52 -6.51
C LEU A 20 5.54 -13.13 -5.69
N ALA A 21 4.69 -12.24 -6.22
CA ALA A 21 3.47 -11.82 -5.54
C ALA A 21 2.53 -13.01 -5.31
N VAL A 22 2.32 -13.87 -6.31
CA VAL A 22 1.47 -15.06 -6.20
C VAL A 22 2.02 -16.04 -5.16
N GLU A 23 3.33 -16.28 -5.13
CA GLU A 23 3.99 -17.12 -4.12
C GLU A 23 3.68 -16.59 -2.71
N LYS A 24 3.89 -15.30 -2.47
CA LYS A 24 3.71 -14.70 -1.14
C LYS A 24 2.23 -14.59 -0.74
N ILE A 25 1.33 -14.38 -1.68
CA ILE A 25 -0.13 -14.44 -1.42
C ILE A 25 -0.53 -15.84 -0.95
N ARG A 26 -0.03 -16.90 -1.59
CA ARG A 26 -0.29 -18.28 -1.19
C ARG A 26 0.25 -18.57 0.21
N GLU A 27 1.49 -18.20 0.47
CA GLU A 27 2.13 -18.33 1.79
C GLU A 27 1.31 -17.63 2.89
N ALA A 28 0.88 -16.39 2.66
CA ALA A 28 0.08 -15.64 3.61
C ALA A 28 -1.31 -16.26 3.85
N ALA A 29 -1.95 -16.75 2.78
CA ALA A 29 -3.25 -17.44 2.87
C ALA A 29 -3.16 -18.78 3.62
N GLU A 30 -2.10 -19.57 3.40
CA GLU A 30 -1.83 -20.82 4.11
C GLU A 30 -1.65 -20.61 5.62
N ASN A 31 -1.14 -19.42 6.01
CA ASN A 31 -1.04 -18.98 7.40
C ASN A 31 -2.33 -18.36 7.95
N GLY A 32 -3.43 -18.40 7.18
CA GLY A 32 -4.77 -18.00 7.64
C GLY A 32 -5.13 -16.54 7.44
N ALA A 33 -4.31 -15.75 6.74
CA ALA A 33 -4.64 -14.35 6.45
C ALA A 33 -5.89 -14.24 5.55
N GLN A 34 -6.80 -13.34 5.90
CA GLN A 34 -8.02 -13.03 5.15
C GLN A 34 -7.89 -11.76 4.30
N LEU A 35 -7.05 -10.83 4.77
CA LEU A 35 -6.64 -9.63 4.05
C LEU A 35 -5.11 -9.64 3.92
N ILE A 36 -4.61 -9.57 2.70
CA ILE A 36 -3.18 -9.65 2.36
C ILE A 36 -2.79 -8.36 1.64
N VAL A 37 -1.87 -7.61 2.21
CA VAL A 37 -1.41 -6.33 1.66
C VAL A 37 0.03 -6.48 1.18
N LEU A 38 0.28 -6.18 -0.10
CA LEU A 38 1.61 -6.13 -0.69
C LEU A 38 2.00 -4.68 -0.98
N PRO A 39 3.27 -4.39 -1.31
CA PRO A 39 3.75 -3.03 -1.49
C PRO A 39 3.13 -2.27 -2.66
N GLU A 40 3.29 -0.94 -2.63
CA GLU A 40 3.25 -0.07 -3.82
C GLU A 40 4.29 -0.56 -4.83
N ALA A 41 4.02 -0.36 -6.12
CA ALA A 41 4.95 -0.74 -7.18
C ALA A 41 5.28 -2.26 -7.22
N THR A 42 4.34 -3.11 -6.79
CA THR A 42 4.51 -4.57 -6.86
C THR A 42 4.60 -5.05 -8.31
N SER A 43 3.89 -4.44 -9.26
CA SER A 43 3.98 -4.83 -10.66
C SER A 43 5.33 -4.47 -11.30
N GLN A 44 5.95 -3.36 -10.87
CA GLN A 44 7.25 -2.90 -11.35
C GLN A 44 7.86 -1.93 -10.34
N ALA A 45 9.12 -2.13 -9.94
CA ALA A 45 9.82 -1.23 -9.04
C ALA A 45 10.04 0.16 -9.64
N PHE A 46 9.95 1.21 -8.82
CA PHE A 46 10.37 2.54 -9.22
C PHE A 46 11.85 2.57 -9.62
N GLY A 47 12.17 3.31 -10.68
CA GLY A 47 13.53 3.42 -11.18
C GLY A 47 14.02 2.23 -12.02
N ALA A 48 13.22 1.18 -12.19
CA ALA A 48 13.58 -0.02 -12.97
C ALA A 48 13.10 0.03 -14.44
N GLY A 49 12.99 1.22 -15.03
CA GLY A 49 12.53 1.44 -16.39
C GLY A 49 11.33 2.37 -16.47
N ARG A 50 10.77 2.53 -17.66
CA ARG A 50 9.56 3.34 -17.88
C ARG A 50 8.33 2.58 -17.37
N LEU A 51 7.50 3.26 -16.60
CA LEU A 51 6.30 2.67 -16.00
C LEU A 51 5.20 2.38 -17.03
N ASP A 52 5.11 3.21 -18.08
CA ASP A 52 4.09 3.09 -19.13
C ASP A 52 4.30 1.89 -20.06
N GLU A 53 5.50 1.33 -20.15
CA GLU A 53 5.80 0.18 -21.02
C GLU A 53 5.18 -1.13 -20.54
N GLN A 54 5.00 -1.30 -19.22
CA GLN A 54 4.43 -2.50 -18.61
C GLN A 54 3.10 -2.24 -17.90
N ALA A 55 2.58 -1.00 -17.96
CA ALA A 55 1.31 -0.64 -17.36
C ALA A 55 0.15 -1.43 -17.97
N GLN A 56 -0.72 -1.97 -17.11
CA GLN A 56 -1.90 -2.73 -17.51
C GLN A 56 -3.14 -2.23 -16.79
N GLY A 57 -4.30 -2.32 -17.46
CA GLY A 57 -5.59 -2.08 -16.79
C GLY A 57 -5.98 -3.22 -15.84
N LEU A 58 -7.09 -3.02 -15.12
CA LEU A 58 -7.62 -4.05 -14.20
C LEU A 58 -8.12 -5.33 -14.92
N ASP A 59 -8.23 -5.30 -16.23
CA ASP A 59 -8.53 -6.42 -17.13
C ASP A 59 -7.27 -7.09 -17.71
N GLY A 60 -6.09 -6.53 -17.44
CA GLY A 60 -4.81 -7.08 -17.89
C GLY A 60 -4.42 -8.37 -17.17
N SER A 61 -3.41 -9.06 -17.71
CA SER A 61 -2.96 -10.37 -17.20
C SER A 61 -2.50 -10.31 -15.74
N PHE A 62 -1.84 -9.23 -15.32
CA PHE A 62 -1.38 -9.05 -13.95
C PHE A 62 -2.56 -9.05 -12.96
N ALA A 63 -3.52 -8.14 -13.15
CA ALA A 63 -4.67 -8.00 -12.26
C ALA A 63 -5.59 -9.22 -12.28
N THR A 64 -5.83 -9.81 -13.47
CA THR A 64 -6.70 -10.99 -13.61
C THR A 64 -6.09 -12.24 -12.98
N THR A 65 -4.77 -12.42 -13.04
CA THR A 65 -4.07 -13.52 -12.35
C THR A 65 -4.15 -13.36 -10.83
N ILE A 66 -3.86 -12.18 -10.30
CA ILE A 66 -3.99 -11.90 -8.86
C ILE A 66 -5.43 -12.15 -8.39
N ARG A 67 -6.43 -11.68 -9.15
CA ARG A 67 -7.84 -11.94 -8.84
C ARG A 67 -8.17 -13.43 -8.81
N ALA A 68 -7.72 -14.18 -9.80
CA ALA A 68 -7.98 -15.63 -9.86
C ALA A 68 -7.38 -16.35 -8.65
N VAL A 69 -6.16 -16.00 -8.24
CA VAL A 69 -5.51 -16.53 -7.05
C VAL A 69 -6.27 -16.15 -5.78
N ALA A 70 -6.65 -14.88 -5.62
CA ALA A 70 -7.41 -14.39 -4.46
C ALA A 70 -8.77 -15.12 -4.34
N GLN A 71 -9.47 -15.30 -5.46
CA GLN A 71 -10.74 -16.06 -5.51
C GLN A 71 -10.54 -17.52 -5.14
N GLN A 72 -9.52 -18.18 -5.69
CA GLN A 72 -9.20 -19.58 -5.40
C GLN A 72 -8.91 -19.81 -3.92
N LEU A 73 -8.22 -18.89 -3.28
CA LEU A 73 -7.82 -18.96 -1.87
C LEU A 73 -8.88 -18.41 -0.90
N GLY A 74 -9.90 -17.73 -1.40
CA GLY A 74 -10.94 -17.11 -0.58
C GLY A 74 -10.45 -15.91 0.24
N VAL A 75 -9.38 -15.22 -0.22
CA VAL A 75 -8.76 -14.07 0.46
C VAL A 75 -8.96 -12.79 -0.31
N THR A 76 -8.79 -11.65 0.34
CA THR A 76 -8.72 -10.35 -0.32
C THR A 76 -7.27 -9.85 -0.34
N VAL A 77 -6.82 -9.41 -1.50
CA VAL A 77 -5.46 -8.92 -1.76
C VAL A 77 -5.52 -7.44 -2.14
N VAL A 78 -4.62 -6.63 -1.57
CA VAL A 78 -4.37 -5.26 -1.99
C VAL A 78 -2.89 -5.13 -2.33
N LEU A 79 -2.58 -4.66 -3.54
CA LEU A 79 -1.20 -4.47 -4.00
C LEU A 79 -1.06 -3.34 -5.02
N GLY A 80 0.14 -2.76 -5.11
CA GLY A 80 0.43 -1.69 -6.07
C GLY A 80 0.70 -2.20 -7.48
N MET A 81 0.10 -1.54 -8.46
CA MET A 81 0.38 -1.73 -9.88
C MET A 81 0.32 -0.38 -10.62
N PHE A 82 0.81 -0.35 -11.85
CA PHE A 82 0.65 0.81 -12.72
C PHE A 82 -0.38 0.52 -13.81
N SER A 83 -1.35 1.45 -13.98
CA SER A 83 -2.38 1.38 -15.01
C SER A 83 -2.17 2.51 -16.02
N PRO A 84 -2.45 2.31 -17.33
CA PRO A 84 -2.43 3.41 -18.30
C PRO A 84 -3.39 4.52 -17.90
N ALA A 85 -2.95 5.78 -17.97
CA ALA A 85 -3.78 6.93 -17.59
C ALA A 85 -4.07 7.84 -18.78
N ASP A 86 -3.20 8.83 -19.03
CA ASP A 86 -3.37 9.81 -20.10
C ASP A 86 -2.03 10.14 -20.78
N THR A 87 -2.09 11.03 -21.74
CA THR A 87 -0.91 11.53 -22.45
C THR A 87 -0.88 13.05 -22.34
N VAL A 88 0.29 13.60 -22.00
CA VAL A 88 0.51 15.05 -21.92
C VAL A 88 1.68 15.48 -22.80
N GLU A 89 1.59 16.70 -23.32
CA GLU A 89 2.71 17.33 -24.03
C GLU A 89 3.48 18.24 -23.07
N ARG A 90 4.80 18.02 -22.96
CA ARG A 90 5.68 18.86 -22.15
C ARG A 90 7.02 19.05 -22.85
N ASP A 91 7.44 20.29 -23.02
CA ASP A 91 8.72 20.67 -23.69
C ASP A 91 8.89 20.00 -25.06
N GLY A 92 7.79 19.89 -25.83
CA GLY A 92 7.76 19.27 -27.17
C GLY A 92 7.92 17.74 -27.15
N LYS A 93 7.75 17.10 -25.98
CA LYS A 93 7.77 15.64 -25.83
C LYS A 93 6.42 15.13 -25.39
N THR A 94 5.97 14.07 -25.99
CA THR A 94 4.79 13.32 -25.57
C THR A 94 5.16 12.41 -24.40
N ILE A 95 4.46 12.54 -23.27
CA ILE A 95 4.65 11.73 -22.07
C ILE A 95 3.36 10.93 -21.85
N ASN A 96 3.45 9.60 -21.94
CA ASN A 96 2.38 8.72 -21.50
C ASN A 96 2.47 8.60 -19.98
N ARG A 97 1.41 9.05 -19.27
CA ARG A 97 1.33 8.91 -17.82
C ARG A 97 0.58 7.65 -17.44
N VAL A 98 0.91 7.15 -16.26
CA VAL A 98 0.23 6.02 -15.62
C VAL A 98 -0.55 6.51 -14.39
N SER A 99 -1.53 5.74 -13.93
CA SER A 99 -2.03 5.82 -12.55
C SER A 99 -1.19 4.88 -11.68
N ASN A 100 -0.84 5.32 -10.49
CA ASN A 100 -0.29 4.49 -9.43
C ASN A 100 -1.47 3.88 -8.67
N THR A 101 -1.83 2.65 -9.03
CA THR A 101 -3.09 2.01 -8.64
C THR A 101 -2.84 0.94 -7.58
N ALA A 102 -3.52 1.03 -6.44
CA ALA A 102 -3.66 -0.10 -5.54
C ALA A 102 -4.80 -1.00 -6.05
N LEU A 103 -4.46 -2.13 -6.62
CA LEU A 103 -5.41 -3.18 -7.02
C LEU A 103 -6.06 -3.78 -5.78
N ILE A 104 -7.38 -3.94 -5.81
CA ILE A 104 -8.17 -4.63 -4.79
C ILE A 104 -8.79 -5.85 -5.46
N ALA A 105 -8.38 -7.04 -5.06
CA ALA A 105 -8.82 -8.30 -5.65
C ALA A 105 -9.26 -9.29 -4.58
N GLY A 106 -10.50 -9.77 -4.67
CA GLY A 106 -11.05 -10.73 -3.71
C GLY A 106 -12.20 -11.54 -4.31
N PRO A 107 -12.83 -12.43 -3.52
CA PRO A 107 -13.92 -13.26 -3.99
C PRO A 107 -15.11 -12.49 -4.54
N VAL A 108 -15.42 -11.32 -3.93
CA VAL A 108 -16.59 -10.51 -4.27
C VAL A 108 -16.22 -9.08 -4.70
N VAL A 109 -14.93 -8.72 -4.69
CA VAL A 109 -14.45 -7.39 -5.05
C VAL A 109 -13.39 -7.46 -6.13
N LEU A 110 -13.51 -6.58 -7.11
CA LEU A 110 -12.43 -6.18 -8.02
C LEU A 110 -12.53 -4.68 -8.20
N GLY A 111 -11.47 -3.99 -7.89
CA GLY A 111 -11.41 -2.54 -8.00
C GLY A 111 -9.99 -2.03 -7.94
N GLY A 112 -9.84 -0.72 -7.97
CA GLY A 112 -8.55 -0.06 -7.82
C GLY A 112 -8.74 1.28 -7.12
N TYR A 113 -7.72 1.68 -6.40
CA TYR A 113 -7.55 3.02 -5.84
C TYR A 113 -6.37 3.67 -6.54
N ASP A 114 -6.60 4.75 -7.28
CA ASP A 114 -5.51 5.56 -7.84
C ASP A 114 -5.02 6.54 -6.78
N LYS A 115 -3.73 6.50 -6.50
CA LYS A 115 -3.06 7.36 -5.51
C LYS A 115 -3.39 8.83 -5.73
N ILE A 116 -3.95 9.48 -4.70
CA ILE A 116 -4.40 10.87 -4.77
C ILE A 116 -3.22 11.83 -4.70
N HIS A 117 -2.27 11.60 -3.77
CA HIS A 117 -1.15 12.51 -3.56
C HIS A 117 0.13 11.95 -4.17
N THR A 118 0.50 12.48 -5.33
CA THR A 118 1.79 12.18 -5.98
C THR A 118 2.97 12.66 -5.14
N TYR A 119 4.05 11.88 -5.16
CA TYR A 119 5.28 12.22 -4.42
C TYR A 119 6.10 13.28 -5.17
N ASP A 120 5.72 14.55 -4.98
CA ASP A 120 6.41 15.72 -5.53
C ASP A 120 7.20 16.41 -4.41
N ALA A 121 8.27 15.76 -3.95
CA ALA A 121 9.08 16.24 -2.84
C ALA A 121 10.53 15.69 -2.90
N PHE A 122 11.44 16.31 -2.17
CA PHE A 122 12.84 15.88 -2.07
C PHE A 122 13.53 15.70 -3.44
N ASN A 123 13.32 16.64 -4.36
CA ASN A 123 13.84 16.65 -5.73
C ASN A 123 13.32 15.50 -6.62
N TYR A 124 12.30 14.77 -6.18
CA TYR A 124 11.56 13.80 -6.98
C TYR A 124 10.20 14.38 -7.38
N LYS A 125 9.73 14.09 -8.59
CA LYS A 125 8.46 14.60 -9.11
C LYS A 125 7.69 13.50 -9.79
N GLU A 126 6.89 12.77 -9.00
CA GLU A 126 6.07 11.66 -9.48
C GLU A 126 5.03 12.13 -10.50
N SER A 127 4.47 13.34 -10.33
CA SER A 127 3.45 13.90 -11.21
C SER A 127 3.91 14.13 -12.67
N ASP A 128 5.20 14.03 -12.94
CA ASP A 128 5.70 14.11 -14.32
C ASP A 128 5.28 12.90 -15.16
N THR A 129 5.15 11.73 -14.54
CA THR A 129 4.82 10.45 -15.20
C THR A 129 3.61 9.74 -14.61
N VAL A 130 3.09 10.20 -13.48
CA VAL A 130 1.92 9.64 -12.80
C VAL A 130 0.80 10.67 -12.73
N ARG A 131 -0.40 10.27 -13.14
CA ARG A 131 -1.62 11.06 -12.95
C ARG A 131 -2.18 10.80 -11.54
N ALA A 132 -2.45 11.86 -10.80
CA ALA A 132 -3.12 11.76 -9.50
C ALA A 132 -4.56 11.23 -9.62
N GLY A 133 -4.98 10.41 -8.66
CA GLY A 133 -6.36 10.03 -8.46
C GLY A 133 -7.18 11.11 -7.78
N GLU A 134 -8.50 10.89 -7.69
CA GLU A 134 -9.44 11.89 -7.14
C GLU A 134 -10.40 11.31 -6.09
N ALA A 135 -10.56 10.00 -6.05
CA ALA A 135 -11.57 9.34 -5.23
C ALA A 135 -10.99 8.53 -4.09
N LEU A 136 -11.61 8.66 -2.91
CA LEU A 136 -11.39 7.74 -1.80
C LEU A 136 -12.03 6.39 -2.12
N VAL A 137 -11.41 5.30 -1.67
CA VAL A 137 -11.90 3.94 -1.86
C VAL A 137 -11.94 3.21 -0.53
N ALA A 138 -13.10 2.61 -0.24
CA ALA A 138 -13.28 1.66 0.84
C ALA A 138 -14.08 0.46 0.35
N PHE A 139 -13.85 -0.70 0.95
CA PHE A 139 -14.51 -1.97 0.60
C PHE A 139 -14.61 -2.86 1.84
N ASP A 140 -15.40 -3.94 1.74
CA ASP A 140 -15.65 -4.84 2.87
C ASP A 140 -14.84 -6.14 2.76
N VAL A 141 -14.26 -6.57 3.90
CA VAL A 141 -13.63 -7.88 4.06
C VAL A 141 -14.15 -8.50 5.36
N ALA A 142 -14.91 -9.59 5.24
CA ALA A 142 -15.44 -10.32 6.38
C ALA A 142 -16.21 -9.42 7.39
N GLY A 143 -16.94 -8.42 6.90
CA GLY A 143 -17.72 -7.49 7.72
C GLY A 143 -16.89 -6.35 8.35
N ILE A 144 -15.64 -6.18 7.94
CA ILE A 144 -14.78 -5.07 8.34
C ILE A 144 -14.57 -4.15 7.14
N THR A 145 -14.92 -2.87 7.28
CA THR A 145 -14.67 -1.87 6.24
C THR A 145 -13.18 -1.50 6.21
N VAL A 146 -12.57 -1.64 5.03
CA VAL A 146 -11.16 -1.39 4.76
C VAL A 146 -11.02 -0.20 3.82
N GLY A 147 -10.35 0.85 4.26
CA GLY A 147 -9.97 2.01 3.43
C GLY A 147 -8.61 1.80 2.77
N VAL A 148 -8.36 2.50 1.66
CA VAL A 148 -7.09 2.42 0.93
C VAL A 148 -6.42 3.79 0.86
N ALA A 149 -5.13 3.81 1.12
CA ALA A 149 -4.21 4.91 0.85
C ALA A 149 -2.91 4.32 0.30
N THR A 150 -2.07 5.09 -0.36
CA THR A 150 -0.81 4.59 -0.92
C THR A 150 0.36 5.51 -0.54
N CYS A 151 1.35 4.95 0.16
CA CYS A 151 2.67 5.55 0.39
C CYS A 151 2.62 7.03 0.84
N TYR A 152 2.84 7.98 -0.07
CA TYR A 152 2.90 9.41 0.23
C TYR A 152 1.59 9.98 0.77
N ASP A 153 0.44 9.35 0.49
CA ASP A 153 -0.85 9.71 1.08
C ASP A 153 -0.81 9.74 2.61
N ILE A 154 0.10 8.98 3.24
CA ILE A 154 0.25 8.95 4.70
C ILE A 154 0.60 10.33 5.30
N ARG A 155 1.06 11.29 4.50
CA ARG A 155 1.35 12.66 4.94
C ARG A 155 0.10 13.54 5.04
N PHE A 156 -1.04 13.06 4.57
CA PHE A 156 -2.30 13.83 4.47
C PHE A 156 -3.34 13.25 5.43
N PRO A 157 -3.41 13.72 6.69
CA PRO A 157 -4.30 13.18 7.72
C PRO A 157 -5.77 13.25 7.36
N GLU A 158 -6.17 14.23 6.55
CA GLU A 158 -7.55 14.45 6.13
C GLU A 158 -8.11 13.23 5.38
N GLN A 159 -7.30 12.60 4.53
CA GLN A 159 -7.67 11.40 3.79
C GLN A 159 -7.99 10.24 4.75
N PHE A 160 -7.18 10.04 5.77
CA PHE A 160 -7.36 8.98 6.75
C PHE A 160 -8.57 9.22 7.64
N LYS A 161 -8.78 10.47 8.08
CA LYS A 161 -9.97 10.86 8.84
C LYS A 161 -11.24 10.65 8.03
N GLU A 162 -11.23 11.01 6.75
CA GLU A 162 -12.39 10.86 5.88
C GLU A 162 -12.71 9.39 5.59
N LEU A 163 -11.71 8.54 5.33
CA LEU A 163 -11.90 7.09 5.23
C LEU A 163 -12.53 6.52 6.51
N ALA A 164 -12.06 6.96 7.69
CA ALA A 164 -12.63 6.52 8.96
C ALA A 164 -14.06 7.02 9.17
N ARG A 165 -14.42 8.24 8.73
CA ARG A 165 -15.81 8.75 8.73
C ARG A 165 -16.73 7.95 7.82
N GLN A 166 -16.18 7.40 6.72
CA GLN A 166 -16.89 6.47 5.83
C GLN A 166 -16.98 5.04 6.39
N GLY A 167 -16.49 4.82 7.61
CA GLY A 167 -16.62 3.55 8.34
C GLY A 167 -15.38 2.68 8.36
N ALA A 168 -14.28 3.09 7.73
CA ALA A 168 -13.07 2.27 7.69
C ALA A 168 -12.55 2.00 9.12
N GLN A 169 -12.41 0.72 9.45
CA GLN A 169 -11.82 0.23 10.70
C GLN A 169 -10.34 -0.15 10.52
N VAL A 170 -9.97 -0.43 9.29
CA VAL A 170 -8.62 -0.70 8.82
C VAL A 170 -8.33 0.21 7.63
N ILE A 171 -7.14 0.79 7.58
CA ILE A 171 -6.65 1.50 6.39
C ILE A 171 -5.36 0.82 5.95
N VAL A 172 -5.38 0.25 4.74
CA VAL A 172 -4.21 -0.38 4.15
C VAL A 172 -3.37 0.64 3.40
N VAL A 173 -2.04 0.49 3.47
CA VAL A 173 -1.09 1.44 2.88
C VAL A 173 0.03 0.69 2.15
N PRO A 174 -0.20 0.21 0.91
CA PRO A 174 0.87 -0.21 0.03
C PRO A 174 1.92 0.90 -0.11
N THR A 175 3.20 0.57 0.04
CA THR A 175 4.25 1.59 0.17
C THR A 175 5.54 1.19 -0.54
N SER A 176 6.23 2.19 -1.12
CA SER A 176 7.62 2.12 -1.54
C SER A 176 8.35 3.36 -1.02
N TRP A 177 8.66 3.36 0.29
CA TRP A 177 9.21 4.52 0.99
C TRP A 177 10.69 4.73 0.67
N ALA A 178 11.10 5.98 0.44
CA ALA A 178 12.51 6.30 0.27
C ALA A 178 13.25 6.22 1.60
N ASP A 179 14.48 5.68 1.59
CA ASP A 179 15.38 5.70 2.74
C ASP A 179 16.27 6.95 2.75
N GLY A 180 16.94 7.19 3.85
CA GLY A 180 17.83 8.31 4.11
C GLY A 180 17.75 8.79 5.56
N PRO A 181 18.56 9.80 5.93
CA PRO A 181 18.57 10.33 7.30
C PRO A 181 17.18 10.74 7.79
N GLY A 182 16.73 10.17 8.91
CA GLY A 182 15.44 10.48 9.54
C GLY A 182 14.21 9.90 8.83
N LYS A 183 14.36 9.14 7.75
CA LYS A 183 13.21 8.61 6.98
C LYS A 183 12.48 7.50 7.72
N LEU A 184 13.19 6.63 8.43
CA LEU A 184 12.57 5.59 9.25
C LEU A 184 11.78 6.19 10.42
N GLU A 185 12.32 7.21 11.09
CA GLU A 185 11.63 7.91 12.17
C GLU A 185 10.37 8.60 11.66
N GLN A 186 10.43 9.23 10.48
CA GLN A 186 9.23 9.81 9.85
C GLN A 186 8.18 8.75 9.53
N TRP A 187 8.60 7.59 8.99
CA TRP A 187 7.70 6.47 8.70
C TRP A 187 6.99 5.97 9.96
N ARG A 188 7.77 5.73 11.02
CA ARG A 188 7.25 5.29 12.31
C ARG A 188 6.28 6.31 12.93
N LEU A 189 6.63 7.59 12.89
CA LEU A 189 5.78 8.67 13.40
C LEU A 189 4.48 8.77 12.62
N LEU A 190 4.55 8.77 11.28
CA LEU A 190 3.38 8.96 10.44
C LEU A 190 2.41 7.80 10.52
N THR A 191 2.88 6.55 10.54
CA THR A 191 2.01 5.38 10.68
C THR A 191 1.24 5.40 12.01
N ALA A 192 1.89 5.77 13.12
CA ALA A 192 1.25 5.91 14.42
C ALA A 192 0.28 7.11 14.46
N ALA A 193 0.69 8.26 13.90
CA ALA A 193 -0.17 9.43 13.84
C ALA A 193 -1.45 9.17 13.03
N ARG A 194 -1.34 8.49 11.88
CA ARG A 194 -2.54 8.14 11.06
C ARG A 194 -3.48 7.21 11.80
N ALA A 195 -2.97 6.24 12.57
CA ALA A 195 -3.80 5.37 13.41
C ALA A 195 -4.59 6.19 14.45
N LEU A 196 -3.93 7.13 15.14
CA LEU A 196 -4.55 8.00 16.13
C LEU A 196 -5.57 8.98 15.51
N ASP A 197 -5.22 9.62 14.38
CA ASP A 197 -6.08 10.60 13.70
C ASP A 197 -7.37 9.96 13.15
N SER A 198 -7.30 8.72 12.70
CA SER A 198 -8.42 7.97 12.12
C SER A 198 -9.08 7.02 13.11
N THR A 199 -8.46 6.77 14.26
CA THR A 199 -8.88 5.72 15.20
C THR A 199 -9.17 4.39 14.51
N SER A 200 -8.27 4.02 13.56
CA SER A 200 -8.33 2.82 12.73
C SER A 200 -7.00 2.09 12.76
N TYR A 201 -7.01 0.78 12.51
CA TYR A 201 -5.77 0.07 12.27
C TYR A 201 -5.10 0.60 11.00
N ILE A 202 -3.77 0.74 11.02
CA ILE A 202 -2.96 0.98 9.81
C ILE A 202 -2.20 -0.31 9.50
N VAL A 203 -2.41 -0.86 8.31
CA VAL A 203 -1.70 -2.02 7.78
C VAL A 203 -0.87 -1.56 6.60
N ALA A 204 0.40 -1.30 6.84
CA ALA A 204 1.30 -0.76 5.83
C ALA A 204 2.30 -1.82 5.38
N ALA A 205 2.27 -2.17 4.09
CA ALA A 205 3.17 -3.13 3.46
C ALA A 205 4.17 -2.39 2.56
N GLY A 206 5.44 -2.50 2.89
CA GLY A 206 6.54 -1.80 2.21
C GLY A 206 7.38 -2.71 1.31
N GLN A 207 7.99 -2.10 0.28
CA GLN A 207 9.11 -2.74 -0.40
C GLN A 207 10.25 -2.93 0.61
N ALA A 208 10.85 -4.11 0.63
CA ALA A 208 12.06 -4.37 1.41
C ALA A 208 13.18 -3.40 1.01
N ARG A 209 14.15 -3.17 1.89
CA ARG A 209 15.29 -2.32 1.59
C ARG A 209 16.22 -3.00 0.57
N PRO A 210 16.46 -2.44 -0.63
CA PRO A 210 17.48 -2.95 -1.52
C PRO A 210 18.86 -2.95 -0.82
N GLY A 211 19.49 -4.13 -0.75
CA GLY A 211 20.74 -4.33 -0.01
C GLY A 211 20.57 -4.51 1.51
N GLY A 212 19.32 -4.62 2.00
CA GLY A 212 19.01 -4.98 3.37
C GLY A 212 19.49 -3.98 4.42
N ALA A 213 19.68 -4.49 5.64
CA ALA A 213 20.10 -3.70 6.80
C ALA A 213 21.45 -2.98 6.62
N GLU A 214 22.33 -3.48 5.75
CA GLU A 214 23.63 -2.83 5.47
C GLU A 214 23.48 -1.47 4.79
N MET A 215 22.35 -1.25 4.11
CA MET A 215 22.04 -0.01 3.41
C MET A 215 21.15 0.94 4.24
N ALA A 216 20.84 0.57 5.48
CA ALA A 216 19.97 1.35 6.35
C ALA A 216 20.39 2.81 6.52
N GLY A 217 19.45 3.74 6.36
CA GLY A 217 19.68 5.18 6.52
C GLY A 217 20.48 5.84 5.40
N GLN A 218 20.90 5.11 4.37
CA GLN A 218 21.55 5.68 3.21
C GLN A 218 20.51 6.19 2.23
N ASP A 219 20.75 7.37 1.65
CA ASP A 219 19.83 7.99 0.69
C ASP A 219 19.47 7.05 -0.46
N SER A 220 18.18 6.92 -0.73
CA SER A 220 17.65 6.19 -1.87
C SER A 220 16.48 6.94 -2.51
N GLY A 221 16.13 6.54 -3.75
CA GLY A 221 14.82 6.86 -4.29
C GLY A 221 13.70 6.08 -3.57
N PRO A 222 12.45 6.18 -4.05
CA PRO A 222 11.32 5.44 -3.48
C PRO A 222 11.37 3.95 -3.85
N THR A 223 12.41 3.25 -3.39
CA THR A 223 12.69 1.85 -3.72
C THR A 223 12.50 0.89 -2.57
N GLY A 224 12.10 1.39 -1.41
CA GLY A 224 11.85 0.60 -0.22
C GLY A 224 12.79 0.93 0.94
N ILE A 225 12.25 0.94 2.14
CA ILE A 225 12.96 1.06 3.42
C ILE A 225 12.77 -0.20 4.27
N GLY A 226 11.93 -1.16 3.82
CA GLY A 226 11.41 -2.20 4.67
C GLY A 226 10.40 -1.67 5.67
N HIS A 227 10.44 -2.17 6.89
CA HIS A 227 9.65 -1.73 8.03
C HIS A 227 8.13 -1.69 7.78
N SER A 228 7.63 -2.73 7.08
CA SER A 228 6.19 -2.99 7.05
C SER A 228 5.65 -3.06 8.46
N VAL A 229 4.43 -2.56 8.69
CA VAL A 229 3.95 -2.38 10.06
C VAL A 229 2.43 -2.54 10.17
N VAL A 230 1.98 -3.08 11.29
CA VAL A 230 0.60 -2.97 11.73
C VAL A 230 0.56 -2.12 13.00
N VAL A 231 -0.25 -1.05 12.94
CA VAL A 231 -0.46 -0.13 14.07
C VAL A 231 -1.93 -0.20 14.48
N ALA A 232 -2.18 -0.35 15.76
CA ALA A 232 -3.52 -0.37 16.35
C ALA A 232 -4.16 1.04 16.43
N PRO A 233 -5.50 1.16 16.58
CA PRO A 233 -6.21 2.43 16.59
C PRO A 233 -5.73 3.44 17.65
N ASP A 234 -5.15 2.95 18.73
CA ASP A 234 -4.59 3.74 19.82
C ASP A 234 -3.13 4.18 19.58
N GLY A 235 -2.59 3.93 18.39
CA GLY A 235 -1.21 4.25 18.01
C GLY A 235 -0.18 3.20 18.42
N THR A 236 -0.59 2.11 19.10
CA THR A 236 0.31 1.03 19.49
C THR A 236 0.81 0.27 18.25
N ARG A 237 2.12 0.13 18.13
CA ARG A 237 2.75 -0.68 17.09
C ARG A 237 2.63 -2.15 17.47
N VAL A 238 1.74 -2.88 16.76
CA VAL A 238 1.45 -4.31 17.04
C VAL A 238 2.61 -5.18 16.60
N VAL A 239 3.08 -4.97 15.38
CA VAL A 239 4.22 -5.69 14.79
C VAL A 239 4.88 -4.80 13.74
N GLU A 240 6.19 -4.89 13.62
CA GLU A 240 6.99 -4.20 12.59
C GLU A 240 8.05 -5.15 12.04
N ALA A 241 8.19 -5.20 10.73
CA ALA A 241 9.22 -5.92 9.99
C ALA A 241 10.59 -5.25 10.12
N GLY A 242 11.65 -5.97 9.72
CA GLY A 242 12.98 -5.42 9.54
C GLY A 242 13.17 -4.79 8.15
N TYR A 243 14.39 -4.86 7.65
CA TYR A 243 14.77 -4.35 6.32
C TYR A 243 14.57 -5.38 5.21
N GLU A 244 14.63 -6.67 5.56
CA GLU A 244 14.64 -7.80 4.63
C GLU A 244 13.22 -8.21 4.20
N PRO A 245 13.04 -8.98 3.11
CA PRO A 245 11.76 -9.57 2.77
C PRO A 245 11.25 -10.48 3.89
N GLU A 246 10.01 -10.24 4.33
CA GLU A 246 9.31 -11.05 5.33
C GLU A 246 7.79 -10.81 5.28
N ILE A 247 7.02 -11.67 5.91
CA ILE A 247 5.57 -11.49 6.09
C ILE A 247 5.29 -11.33 7.57
N ILE A 248 4.63 -10.23 7.94
CA ILE A 248 4.16 -10.00 9.30
C ILE A 248 2.65 -10.15 9.38
N TYR A 249 2.16 -10.65 10.50
CA TYR A 249 0.75 -10.96 10.72
C TYR A 249 0.23 -10.24 11.96
N ALA A 250 -1.04 -9.83 11.93
CA ALA A 250 -1.73 -9.28 13.10
C ALA A 250 -3.22 -9.60 13.06
N GLU A 251 -3.81 -9.79 14.24
CA GLU A 251 -5.27 -9.86 14.39
C GLU A 251 -5.88 -8.46 14.47
N ILE A 252 -6.91 -8.23 13.65
CA ILE A 252 -7.75 -7.02 13.71
C ILE A 252 -8.93 -7.29 14.63
N ASP A 253 -9.03 -6.47 15.68
CA ASP A 253 -10.10 -6.47 16.66
C ASP A 253 -11.01 -5.24 16.47
N SER A 254 -12.23 -5.45 15.97
CA SER A 254 -13.22 -4.40 15.76
C SER A 254 -13.69 -3.76 17.08
N ASP A 255 -13.67 -4.51 18.20
CA ASP A 255 -14.05 -3.99 19.50
C ASP A 255 -13.03 -2.97 20.00
N LEU A 256 -11.75 -3.18 19.73
CA LEU A 256 -10.70 -2.18 20.04
C LEU A 256 -10.91 -0.88 19.25
N VAL A 257 -11.31 -0.95 17.96
CA VAL A 257 -11.67 0.23 17.17
C VAL A 257 -12.81 0.99 17.83
N ALA A 258 -13.89 0.30 18.20
CA ALA A 258 -15.05 0.90 18.82
C ALA A 258 -14.72 1.54 20.19
N GLN A 259 -13.92 0.88 21.02
CA GLN A 259 -13.45 1.39 22.31
C GLN A 259 -12.57 2.63 22.13
N THR A 260 -11.64 2.60 21.17
CA THR A 260 -10.75 3.74 20.88
C THR A 260 -11.54 4.95 20.39
N ARG A 261 -12.50 4.78 19.48
CA ARG A 261 -13.37 5.87 18.99
C ARG A 261 -14.18 6.51 20.11
N LYS A 262 -14.66 5.69 21.05
CA LYS A 262 -15.38 6.21 22.24
C LYS A 262 -14.47 6.98 23.19
N ALA A 263 -13.22 6.50 23.39
CA ALA A 263 -12.26 7.15 24.28
C ALA A 263 -11.61 8.39 23.65
N LEU A 264 -11.43 8.40 22.33
CA LEU A 264 -10.77 9.44 21.56
C LEU A 264 -11.65 9.88 20.37
N PRO A 265 -12.68 10.74 20.59
CA PRO A 265 -13.69 11.08 19.57
C PRO A 265 -13.21 12.12 18.55
N VAL A 266 -12.03 11.92 17.94
CA VAL A 266 -11.39 12.85 16.99
C VAL A 266 -12.09 12.95 15.63
N LEU A 267 -12.99 12.01 15.31
CA LEU A 267 -13.77 12.02 14.08
C LEU A 267 -15.02 12.90 14.15
N GLU A 268 -15.45 13.28 15.36
CA GLU A 268 -16.63 14.10 15.61
C GLU A 268 -16.30 15.61 15.61
N ALA A 269 -15.02 15.96 15.56
CA ALA A 269 -14.51 17.32 15.63
C ALA A 269 -14.47 18.02 14.26
#